data_eb4c55ff6e58e963b652c0ab5bce593c
#
_entry.id   eb4c55ff6e58e963b652c0ab5bce593c
#
_cell.length_a   1.000
_cell.length_b   1.000
_cell.length_c   1.000
_cell.angle_alpha   90.00
_cell.angle_beta   90.00
_cell.angle_gamma   90.00
#
_symmetry.space_group_name_H-M   'P 1'
#
loop_
_entity.id
_entity.type
_entity.pdbx_description
1 polymer ?
#
loop_
_entity_poly.entity_id
_entity_poly.type
_entity_poly.pdbx_seq_one_letter_code
_entity_poly.pdbx_strand_id
1 'polypeptide(L)'
;MLFRSIMTDADVDGSHIRTLLLTFFYRQMFEIVESGHIYIAMPPLYKITKGKTALYSSNEAEKESHVKELSKGGTKGLEVQRYKGLGEMNPDQLWSTTMDPDNRRMMQVTIKDAKEADDAFEVLMGDQVEPRREFIDANALSVSNLDI
;
A
#
# COMPACT_ATOMS: atom_id res chain seq x y z
N MET A 1 -8.70 13.12 -18.62
CA MET A 1 -8.53 13.52 -17.23
C MET A 1 -7.13 13.19 -16.79
N LEU A 2 -6.35 14.18 -16.35
CA LEU A 2 -4.99 13.96 -15.87
C LEU A 2 -5.06 13.65 -14.37
N PHE A 3 -4.50 12.53 -13.94
CA PHE A 3 -4.32 12.18 -12.54
C PHE A 3 -2.87 11.76 -12.29
N ARG A 4 -2.46 11.75 -11.03
CA ARG A 4 -1.16 11.23 -10.58
C ARG A 4 -1.41 10.06 -9.65
N SER A 5 -0.69 8.99 -9.88
CA SER A 5 -0.73 7.80 -9.04
C SER A 5 0.60 7.64 -8.31
N ILE A 6 0.54 7.61 -6.99
CA ILE A 6 1.66 7.27 -6.13
C ILE A 6 1.72 5.75 -6.06
N MET A 7 2.87 5.19 -6.34
CA MET A 7 3.10 3.75 -6.29
C MET A 7 4.40 3.50 -5.51
N THR A 8 4.28 2.83 -4.37
CA THR A 8 5.39 2.52 -3.47
C THR A 8 5.33 1.06 -3.08
N ASP A 9 6.45 0.54 -2.59
CA ASP A 9 6.53 -0.80 -2.04
C ASP A 9 5.62 -0.97 -0.81
N ALA A 10 5.27 -2.21 -0.50
CA ALA A 10 4.37 -2.55 0.60
C ALA A 10 5.13 -2.79 1.92
N ASP A 11 6.23 -2.08 2.13
CA ASP A 11 7.06 -2.13 3.32
C ASP A 11 7.02 -0.79 4.09
N VAL A 12 7.81 -0.70 5.17
CA VAL A 12 7.89 0.51 6.01
C VAL A 12 8.49 1.68 5.26
N ASP A 13 9.51 1.45 4.42
CA ASP A 13 10.17 2.49 3.63
C ASP A 13 9.23 3.03 2.55
N GLY A 14 8.48 2.16 1.87
CA GLY A 14 7.45 2.55 0.91
C GLY A 14 6.32 3.37 1.55
N SER A 15 5.94 3.04 2.79
CA SER A 15 4.97 3.83 3.56
C SER A 15 5.51 5.22 3.92
N HIS A 16 6.78 5.32 4.30
CA HIS A 16 7.45 6.59 4.55
C HIS A 16 7.53 7.46 3.29
N ILE A 17 7.97 6.89 2.16
CA ILE A 17 8.00 7.59 0.87
C ILE A 17 6.61 8.08 0.48
N ARG A 18 5.57 7.29 0.69
CA ARG A 18 4.18 7.69 0.42
C ARG A 18 3.77 8.90 1.27
N THR A 19 4.07 8.89 2.56
CA THR A 19 3.80 10.01 3.47
C THR A 19 4.51 11.28 3.01
N LEU A 20 5.79 11.19 2.64
CA LEU A 20 6.55 12.32 2.09
C LEU A 20 5.93 12.90 0.83
N LEU A 21 5.50 12.04 -0.11
CA LEU A 21 4.86 12.49 -1.35
C LEU A 21 3.51 13.13 -1.10
N LEU A 22 2.69 12.58 -0.19
CA LEU A 22 1.41 13.18 0.21
C LEU A 22 1.60 14.56 0.84
N THR A 23 2.56 14.70 1.76
CA THR A 23 2.94 15.97 2.37
C THR A 23 3.43 16.97 1.33
N PHE A 24 4.26 16.53 0.37
CA PHE A 24 4.72 17.38 -0.73
C PHE A 24 3.56 17.91 -1.57
N PHE A 25 2.66 17.04 -2.01
CA PHE A 25 1.49 17.46 -2.79
C PHE A 25 0.56 18.38 -1.99
N TYR A 26 0.36 18.09 -0.71
CA TYR A 26 -0.47 18.91 0.17
C TYR A 26 0.10 20.33 0.35
N ARG A 27 1.41 20.44 0.61
CA ARG A 27 2.07 21.73 0.87
C ARG A 27 2.36 22.54 -0.39
N GLN A 28 2.74 21.87 -1.49
CA GLN A 28 3.25 22.55 -2.69
C GLN A 28 2.25 22.58 -3.86
N MET A 29 1.29 21.65 -3.89
CA MET A 29 0.36 21.47 -5.00
C MET A 29 -1.06 21.17 -4.49
N PHE A 30 -1.52 21.97 -3.54
CA PHE A 30 -2.80 21.76 -2.86
C PHE A 30 -3.99 21.61 -3.81
N GLU A 31 -4.04 22.42 -4.87
CA GLU A 31 -5.12 22.38 -5.86
C GLU A 31 -5.27 21.02 -6.54
N ILE A 32 -4.17 20.27 -6.71
CA ILE A 32 -4.20 18.94 -7.30
C ILE A 32 -4.84 17.93 -6.33
N VAL A 33 -4.59 18.09 -5.05
CA VAL A 33 -5.21 17.27 -4.00
C VAL A 33 -6.68 17.62 -3.88
N GLU A 34 -7.02 18.91 -3.78
CA GLU A 34 -8.39 19.42 -3.66
C GLU A 34 -9.26 18.98 -4.85
N SER A 35 -8.69 19.01 -6.07
CA SER A 35 -9.37 18.55 -7.28
C SER A 35 -9.49 17.03 -7.40
N GLY A 36 -8.98 16.26 -6.42
CA GLY A 36 -9.07 14.81 -6.40
C GLY A 36 -8.26 14.11 -7.49
N HIS A 37 -7.14 14.70 -7.91
CA HIS A 37 -6.30 14.16 -8.97
C HIS A 37 -5.14 13.28 -8.46
N ILE A 38 -5.00 13.11 -7.15
CA ILE A 38 -3.98 12.24 -6.54
C ILE A 38 -4.61 10.90 -6.16
N TYR A 39 -3.94 9.82 -6.54
CA TYR A 39 -4.32 8.45 -6.24
C TYR A 39 -3.14 7.67 -5.70
N ILE A 40 -3.43 6.66 -4.89
CA ILE A 40 -2.46 5.65 -4.45
C ILE A 40 -2.80 4.35 -5.18
N ALA A 41 -1.82 3.80 -5.90
CA ALA A 41 -1.95 2.49 -6.49
C ALA A 41 -1.91 1.42 -5.39
N MET A 42 -2.77 0.42 -5.53
CA MET A 42 -2.93 -0.68 -4.56
C MET A 42 -2.52 -2.00 -5.22
N PRO A 43 -1.21 -2.28 -5.34
CA PRO A 43 -0.76 -3.57 -5.85
C PRO A 43 -1.19 -4.70 -4.91
N PRO A 44 -1.32 -5.94 -5.42
CA PRO A 44 -1.65 -7.07 -4.57
C PRO A 44 -0.48 -7.39 -3.62
N LEU A 45 -0.83 -7.83 -2.41
CA LEU A 45 0.16 -8.28 -1.42
C LEU A 45 0.46 -9.77 -1.52
N TYR A 46 -0.47 -10.56 -2.07
CA TYR A 46 -0.34 -12.00 -2.17
C TYR A 46 -0.66 -12.51 -3.56
N LYS A 47 0.05 -13.53 -3.97
CA LYS A 47 -0.25 -14.38 -5.13
C LYS A 47 -0.46 -15.80 -4.65
N ILE A 48 -1.60 -16.38 -4.96
CA ILE A 48 -1.95 -17.75 -4.64
C ILE A 48 -1.99 -18.54 -5.95
N THR A 49 -1.18 -19.57 -6.06
CA THR A 49 -1.09 -20.40 -7.27
C THR A 49 -1.47 -21.83 -6.98
N LYS A 50 -2.16 -22.45 -7.94
CA LYS A 50 -2.39 -23.90 -7.97
C LYS A 50 -2.41 -24.38 -9.41
N GLY A 51 -1.38 -25.13 -9.79
CA GLY A 51 -1.18 -25.55 -11.18
C GLY A 51 -1.05 -24.35 -12.13
N LYS A 52 -2.02 -24.17 -13.03
CA LYS A 52 -2.03 -23.05 -14.00
C LYS A 52 -2.84 -21.83 -13.52
N THR A 53 -3.55 -21.95 -12.41
CA THR A 53 -4.40 -20.87 -11.89
C THR A 53 -3.61 -20.01 -10.93
N ALA A 54 -3.67 -18.69 -11.10
CA ALA A 54 -3.11 -17.70 -10.19
C ALA A 54 -4.19 -16.71 -9.77
N LEU A 55 -4.36 -16.47 -8.47
CA LEU A 55 -5.23 -15.47 -7.90
C LEU A 55 -4.39 -14.46 -7.12
N TYR A 56 -4.80 -13.20 -7.15
CA TYR A 56 -4.13 -12.12 -6.44
C TYR A 56 -5.02 -11.58 -5.33
N SER A 57 -4.42 -11.24 -4.18
CA SER A 57 -5.13 -10.73 -3.01
C SER A 57 -4.44 -9.50 -2.45
N SER A 58 -5.23 -8.52 -2.03
CA SER A 58 -4.75 -7.25 -1.49
C SER A 58 -4.66 -7.24 0.05
N ASN A 59 -5.23 -8.25 0.70
CA ASN A 59 -5.23 -8.37 2.16
C ASN A 59 -5.33 -9.83 2.59
N GLU A 60 -5.18 -10.05 3.90
CA GLU A 60 -5.20 -11.39 4.52
C GLU A 60 -6.54 -12.11 4.32
N ALA A 61 -7.66 -11.39 4.46
CA ALA A 61 -9.00 -11.97 4.33
C ALA A 61 -9.27 -12.48 2.90
N GLU A 62 -8.89 -11.70 1.89
CA GLU A 62 -8.95 -12.14 0.48
C GLU A 62 -8.04 -13.34 0.24
N LYS A 63 -6.82 -13.34 0.80
CA LYS A 63 -5.89 -14.47 0.69
C LYS A 63 -6.52 -15.75 1.24
N GLU A 64 -7.08 -15.70 2.45
CA GLU A 64 -7.73 -16.87 3.05
C GLU A 64 -8.91 -17.38 2.21
N SER A 65 -9.70 -16.47 1.65
CA SER A 65 -10.81 -16.82 0.77
C SER A 65 -10.32 -17.56 -0.48
N HIS A 66 -9.31 -17.03 -1.16
CA HIS A 66 -8.73 -17.63 -2.35
C HIS A 66 -8.03 -18.97 -2.04
N VAL A 67 -7.34 -19.07 -0.89
CA VAL A 67 -6.77 -20.34 -0.41
C VAL A 67 -7.86 -21.38 -0.21
N LYS A 68 -8.97 -21.04 0.45
CA LYS A 68 -10.12 -21.94 0.64
C LYS A 68 -10.75 -22.36 -0.69
N GLU A 69 -10.88 -21.42 -1.62
CA GLU A 69 -11.42 -21.69 -2.96
C GLU A 69 -10.55 -22.70 -3.72
N LEU A 70 -9.26 -22.46 -3.81
CA LEU A 70 -8.32 -23.35 -4.53
C LEU A 70 -8.08 -24.67 -3.81
N SER A 71 -8.32 -24.75 -2.50
CA SER A 71 -8.18 -25.95 -1.69
C SER A 71 -9.33 -26.95 -1.85
N LYS A 72 -10.47 -26.58 -2.44
CA LYS A 72 -11.65 -27.46 -2.62
C LYS A 72 -11.33 -28.79 -3.35
N GLY A 73 -10.27 -28.81 -4.14
CA GLY A 73 -9.76 -30.04 -4.80
C GLY A 73 -8.49 -30.64 -4.16
N GLY A 74 -8.21 -30.34 -2.88
CA GLY A 74 -6.98 -30.72 -2.17
C GLY A 74 -5.94 -29.61 -2.14
N THR A 75 -4.96 -29.72 -1.27
CA THR A 75 -3.92 -28.69 -1.06
C THR A 75 -2.62 -28.93 -1.86
N LYS A 76 -2.50 -30.07 -2.57
CA LYS A 76 -1.31 -30.42 -3.32
C LYS A 76 -1.06 -29.40 -4.45
N GLY A 77 0.15 -28.82 -4.47
CA GLY A 77 0.55 -27.83 -5.46
C GLY A 77 -0.06 -26.44 -5.25
N LEU A 78 -0.61 -26.15 -4.07
CA LEU A 78 -1.00 -24.80 -3.65
C LEU A 78 0.23 -24.08 -3.12
N GLU A 79 0.52 -22.93 -3.68
CA GLU A 79 1.62 -22.05 -3.26
C GLU A 79 1.07 -20.64 -2.95
N VAL A 80 1.58 -20.05 -1.89
CA VAL A 80 1.25 -18.68 -1.50
C VAL A 80 2.54 -17.87 -1.45
N GLN A 81 2.63 -16.87 -2.31
CA GLN A 81 3.73 -15.91 -2.34
C GLN A 81 3.25 -14.58 -1.77
N ARG A 82 4.01 -13.99 -0.86
CA ARG A 82 3.81 -12.61 -0.40
C ARG A 82 4.77 -11.70 -1.13
N TYR A 83 4.26 -10.60 -1.69
CA TYR A 83 5.06 -9.53 -2.26
C TYR A 83 5.41 -8.50 -1.19
N LYS A 84 6.69 -8.17 -1.06
CA LYS A 84 7.19 -7.09 -0.21
C LYS A 84 7.42 -5.80 -0.99
N GLY A 85 7.75 -5.92 -2.29
CA GLY A 85 8.02 -4.78 -3.14
C GLY A 85 7.60 -5.03 -4.59
N LEU A 86 7.46 -3.94 -5.35
CA LEU A 86 7.07 -3.96 -6.76
C LEU A 86 8.12 -4.65 -7.64
N GLY A 87 9.39 -4.61 -7.22
CA GLY A 87 10.50 -5.29 -7.93
C GLY A 87 10.43 -6.82 -7.92
N GLU A 88 9.57 -7.41 -7.09
CA GLU A 88 9.33 -8.86 -7.08
C GLU A 88 8.35 -9.31 -8.19
N MET A 89 7.67 -8.36 -8.82
CA MET A 89 6.76 -8.62 -9.93
C MET A 89 7.49 -8.47 -11.26
N ASN A 90 7.26 -9.41 -12.18
CA ASN A 90 7.68 -9.19 -13.56
C ASN A 90 6.78 -8.14 -14.24
N PRO A 91 7.18 -7.57 -15.39
CA PRO A 91 6.42 -6.51 -16.08
C PRO A 91 4.96 -6.89 -16.38
N ASP A 92 4.70 -8.12 -16.81
CA ASP A 92 3.34 -8.58 -17.15
C ASP A 92 2.45 -8.69 -15.90
N GLN A 93 3.03 -9.13 -14.79
CA GLN A 93 2.32 -9.18 -13.51
C GLN A 93 2.00 -7.77 -12.99
N LEU A 94 2.97 -6.88 -13.02
CA LEU A 94 2.77 -5.49 -12.60
C LEU A 94 1.71 -4.80 -13.47
N TRP A 95 1.78 -5.01 -14.78
CA TRP A 95 0.76 -4.50 -15.70
C TRP A 95 -0.63 -5.02 -15.32
N SER A 96 -0.83 -6.34 -15.35
CA SER A 96 -2.14 -6.97 -15.21
C SER A 96 -2.81 -6.75 -13.85
N THR A 97 -2.02 -6.48 -12.78
CA THR A 97 -2.55 -6.32 -11.42
C THR A 97 -2.68 -4.86 -10.98
N THR A 98 -1.80 -3.98 -11.49
CA THR A 98 -1.62 -2.64 -10.91
C THR A 98 -1.75 -1.51 -11.92
N MET A 99 -1.44 -1.75 -13.20
CA MET A 99 -1.42 -0.72 -14.23
C MET A 99 -2.63 -0.77 -15.15
N ASP A 100 -3.13 -1.97 -15.46
CA ASP A 100 -4.25 -2.19 -16.36
C ASP A 100 -5.52 -1.48 -15.84
N PRO A 101 -6.12 -0.56 -16.61
CA PRO A 101 -7.31 0.17 -16.19
C PRO A 101 -8.49 -0.71 -15.78
N ASP A 102 -8.61 -1.90 -16.35
CA ASP A 102 -9.74 -2.81 -16.09
C ASP A 102 -9.58 -3.59 -14.78
N ASN A 103 -8.33 -3.78 -14.31
CA ASN A 103 -8.01 -4.62 -13.17
C ASN A 103 -7.39 -3.88 -11.99
N ARG A 104 -6.79 -2.70 -12.23
CA ARG A 104 -6.08 -1.95 -11.19
C ARG A 104 -7.01 -1.48 -10.09
N ARG A 105 -6.49 -1.50 -8.88
CA ARG A 105 -7.12 -0.89 -7.72
C ARG A 105 -6.39 0.39 -7.37
N MET A 106 -7.13 1.47 -7.20
CA MET A 106 -6.60 2.78 -6.84
C MET A 106 -7.44 3.38 -5.71
N MET A 107 -6.78 4.01 -4.75
CA MET A 107 -7.41 4.79 -3.70
C MET A 107 -7.23 6.27 -4.02
N GLN A 108 -8.32 7.02 -4.12
CA GLN A 108 -8.27 8.47 -4.28
C GLN A 108 -7.85 9.12 -2.95
N VAL A 109 -6.88 10.02 -3.01
CA VAL A 109 -6.44 10.79 -1.85
C VAL A 109 -7.41 11.95 -1.63
N THR A 110 -7.89 12.09 -0.40
CA THR A 110 -8.70 13.24 0.03
C THR A 110 -7.84 14.28 0.72
N ILE A 111 -8.37 15.50 0.90
CA ILE A 111 -7.70 16.55 1.69
C ILE A 111 -7.42 16.05 3.11
N LYS A 112 -8.37 15.29 3.69
CA LYS A 112 -8.20 14.71 5.02
C LYS A 112 -6.99 13.79 5.10
N ASP A 113 -6.83 12.86 4.13
CA ASP A 113 -5.71 11.93 4.10
C ASP A 113 -4.37 12.65 3.94
N ALA A 114 -4.34 13.67 3.07
CA ALA A 114 -3.14 14.46 2.85
C ALA A 114 -2.76 15.31 4.07
N LYS A 115 -3.76 15.86 4.78
CA LYS A 115 -3.54 16.59 6.02
C LYS A 115 -3.05 15.68 7.15
N GLU A 116 -3.65 14.51 7.31
CA GLU A 116 -3.21 13.52 8.31
C GLU A 116 -1.76 13.07 8.05
N ALA A 117 -1.37 12.93 6.78
CA ALA A 117 0.01 12.64 6.40
C ALA A 117 0.97 13.78 6.75
N ASP A 118 0.57 15.04 6.53
CA ASP A 118 1.34 16.22 6.88
C ASP A 118 1.52 16.35 8.39
N ASP A 119 0.44 16.17 9.16
CA ASP A 119 0.46 16.21 10.63
C ASP A 119 1.38 15.08 11.18
N ALA A 120 1.28 13.86 10.63
CA ALA A 120 2.13 12.74 11.02
C ALA A 120 3.61 13.00 10.67
N PHE A 121 3.88 13.58 9.52
CA PHE A 121 5.24 13.94 9.12
C PHE A 121 5.84 14.99 10.04
N GLU A 122 5.09 16.02 10.41
CA GLU A 122 5.54 17.07 11.33
C GLU A 122 5.88 16.49 12.71
N VAL A 123 5.04 15.60 13.25
CA VAL A 123 5.27 14.95 14.55
C VAL A 123 6.49 14.03 14.50
N LEU A 124 6.61 13.19 13.46
CA LEU A 124 7.62 12.13 13.41
C LEU A 124 8.97 12.60 12.87
N MET A 125 8.99 13.59 11.98
CA MET A 125 10.18 14.05 11.26
C MET A 125 10.50 15.53 11.50
N GLY A 126 9.63 16.27 12.20
CA GLY A 126 9.87 17.68 12.55
C GLY A 126 11.01 17.86 13.55
N ASP A 127 11.40 19.12 13.79
CA ASP A 127 12.55 19.44 14.64
C ASP A 127 12.30 19.21 16.15
N GLN A 128 11.02 19.09 16.55
CA GLN A 128 10.64 18.92 17.94
C GLN A 128 10.69 17.44 18.36
N VAL A 129 11.44 17.15 19.42
CA VAL A 129 11.64 15.78 19.93
C VAL A 129 10.45 15.31 20.76
N GLU A 130 9.86 16.17 21.58
CA GLU A 130 8.85 15.80 22.56
C GLU A 130 7.56 15.24 21.92
N PRO A 131 6.94 15.86 20.88
CA PRO A 131 5.77 15.30 20.22
C PRO A 131 6.04 13.93 19.61
N ARG A 132 7.24 13.72 19.07
CA ARG A 132 7.66 12.42 18.51
C ARG A 132 7.75 11.36 19.60
N ARG A 133 8.36 11.67 20.73
CA ARG A 133 8.49 10.77 21.86
C ARG A 133 7.11 10.37 22.40
N GLU A 134 6.23 11.34 22.64
CA GLU A 134 4.86 11.09 23.11
C GLU A 134 4.09 10.19 22.13
N PHE A 135 4.23 10.45 20.83
CA PHE A 135 3.60 9.62 19.80
C PHE A 135 4.10 8.18 19.83
N ILE A 136 5.43 7.97 19.92
CA ILE A 136 6.05 6.64 20.00
C ILE A 136 5.60 5.91 21.26
N ASP A 137 5.63 6.56 22.41
CA ASP A 137 5.23 5.97 23.69
C ASP A 137 3.75 5.58 23.69
N ALA A 138 2.88 6.42 23.13
CA ALA A 138 1.45 6.16 23.03
C ALA A 138 1.10 4.99 22.08
N ASN A 139 1.90 4.77 21.05
CA ASN A 139 1.64 3.78 19.99
C ASN A 139 2.52 2.51 20.10
N ALA A 140 3.44 2.44 21.05
CA ALA A 140 4.42 1.36 21.17
C ALA A 140 3.77 -0.04 21.24
N LEU A 141 2.62 -0.18 21.89
CA LEU A 141 1.90 -1.45 22.03
C LEU A 141 1.05 -1.83 20.81
N SER A 142 0.82 -0.90 19.88
CA SER A 142 0.03 -1.15 18.67
C SER A 142 0.86 -1.58 17.46
N VAL A 143 2.18 -1.61 17.59
CA VAL A 143 3.10 -2.03 16.52
C VAL A 143 2.96 -3.52 16.27
N SER A 144 2.50 -3.90 15.08
CA SER A 144 2.29 -5.29 14.67
C SER A 144 3.37 -5.84 13.73
N ASN A 145 4.15 -4.96 13.10
CA ASN A 145 5.21 -5.33 12.15
C ASN A 145 6.50 -4.60 12.51
N LEU A 146 7.31 -5.21 13.35
CA LEU A 146 8.69 -4.78 13.54
C LEU A 146 9.55 -5.52 12.50
N ASP A 147 10.26 -4.79 11.65
CA ASP A 147 11.38 -5.33 10.89
C ASP A 147 12.53 -5.58 11.87
N ILE A 148 12.59 -6.80 12.40
CA ILE A 148 13.69 -7.30 13.23
C ILE A 148 14.52 -8.24 12.37
#